data_6c8ee63ca760b0f3daf43fddc0de018a
#
_entry.id   6c8ee63ca760b0f3daf43fddc0de018a
#
_cell.length_a   1.000
_cell.length_b   1.000
_cell.length_c   1.000
_cell.angle_alpha   90.00
_cell.angle_beta   90.00
_cell.angle_gamma   90.00
#
_symmetry.space_group_name_H-M   'P 1'
#
loop_
_entity.id
_entity.type
_entity.pdbx_description
1 polymer ?
#
loop_
_entity_poly.entity_id
_entity_poly.type
_entity_poly.pdbx_seq_one_letter_code
_entity_poly.pdbx_strand_id
1 'polypeptide(L)'
;MALLALLSGTVAAETTDSNQEQPKPKRVQTWGDLLDPDLPGVLTPKGSFVLDTSFSYTQNSSNSVSIVGYTVLPSLIVGLIRASDIDRTTLTLGLTGRYGITNRLEVEARIPWVYRTDSIFEREASSGTPTDTLRTVNGSDIGDIEAAFKYQINMKEAPYWIGSLRFKSTTGKSPYDVPVNDLNDFEELPTGSGFPSIEPGLTMIMPIDPAVIYANLSYIWNIKDDVEVDVTSGDQEFQASTIDLGDTISFSAGMGFSVNPKFSFSIGLSHKTILKSKIDGSTPSDAKLLQLDSLSFGANYAISPKTTLNIGATAGLTADAPDFQLSVRIPYTLK
;
A
#
# COMPACT_ATOMS: atom_id res chain seq x y z
N MET A 1 -55.22 43.04 -63.79
CA MET A 1 -56.41 42.21 -63.65
C MET A 1 -55.97 40.78 -63.65
N ALA A 2 -56.01 40.13 -62.54
CA ALA A 2 -56.09 38.71 -62.50
C ALA A 2 -56.12 38.23 -61.04
N LEU A 3 -56.87 37.29 -60.82
CA LEU A 3 -57.55 36.80 -59.65
C LEU A 3 -56.66 35.96 -58.73
N LEU A 4 -56.73 36.22 -57.42
CA LEU A 4 -56.22 35.37 -56.38
C LEU A 4 -57.21 34.17 -56.21
N ALA A 5 -56.63 32.99 -56.08
CA ALA A 5 -57.32 31.83 -55.55
C ALA A 5 -56.54 31.31 -54.29
N LEU A 6 -57.27 31.45 -53.16
CA LEU A 6 -56.89 30.89 -51.86
C LEU A 6 -57.18 29.36 -51.82
N LEU A 7 -56.23 28.56 -51.55
CA LEU A 7 -56.40 27.16 -51.15
C LEU A 7 -55.93 27.00 -49.70
N SER A 8 -56.89 26.85 -48.81
CA SER A 8 -56.70 26.48 -47.43
C SER A 8 -56.40 24.97 -47.32
N GLY A 9 -55.15 24.60 -47.07
CA GLY A 9 -54.78 23.24 -46.71
C GLY A 9 -54.65 23.13 -45.19
N THR A 10 -55.47 22.35 -44.58
CA THR A 10 -55.36 21.91 -43.19
C THR A 10 -54.23 20.91 -43.05
N VAL A 11 -53.16 21.32 -42.41
CA VAL A 11 -52.05 20.41 -42.03
C VAL A 11 -52.47 19.71 -40.72
N ALA A 12 -52.73 18.41 -40.82
CA ALA A 12 -52.83 17.55 -39.62
C ALA A 12 -51.47 17.48 -38.93
N ALA A 13 -51.39 17.84 -37.67
CA ALA A 13 -50.23 17.67 -36.86
C ALA A 13 -50.09 16.15 -36.50
N GLU A 14 -49.17 15.46 -37.14
CA GLU A 14 -48.70 14.18 -36.65
C GLU A 14 -47.93 14.42 -35.36
N THR A 15 -48.46 13.97 -34.24
CA THR A 15 -47.74 13.86 -32.97
C THR A 15 -46.77 12.67 -33.09
N THR A 16 -45.55 12.98 -33.49
CA THR A 16 -44.44 12.07 -33.36
C THR A 16 -44.11 11.92 -31.87
N ASP A 17 -44.52 10.80 -31.33
CA ASP A 17 -44.11 10.33 -29.98
C ASP A 17 -42.61 10.02 -30.01
N SER A 18 -41.79 11.05 -29.82
CA SER A 18 -40.35 10.89 -29.69
C SER A 18 -40.04 10.46 -28.26
N ASN A 19 -40.21 9.16 -28.03
CA ASN A 19 -39.63 8.49 -26.91
C ASN A 19 -38.09 8.44 -27.14
N GLN A 20 -37.44 9.60 -27.08
CA GLN A 20 -36.00 9.68 -27.02
C GLN A 20 -35.59 9.16 -25.66
N GLU A 21 -35.23 7.86 -25.65
CA GLU A 21 -34.49 7.27 -24.54
C GLU A 21 -33.28 8.16 -24.29
N GLN A 22 -33.32 8.96 -23.21
CA GLN A 22 -32.17 9.77 -22.80
C GLN A 22 -30.99 8.85 -22.69
N PRO A 23 -29.84 9.14 -23.35
CA PRO A 23 -28.67 8.30 -23.24
C PRO A 23 -28.32 8.18 -21.76
N LYS A 24 -28.36 6.95 -21.23
CA LYS A 24 -27.91 6.65 -19.88
C LYS A 24 -26.55 7.32 -19.67
N PRO A 25 -26.37 8.10 -18.60
CA PRO A 25 -25.13 8.83 -18.39
C PRO A 25 -23.98 7.83 -18.46
N LYS A 26 -23.07 8.04 -19.43
CA LYS A 26 -21.82 7.28 -19.53
C LYS A 26 -21.12 7.48 -18.19
N ARG A 27 -20.80 6.38 -17.51
CA ARG A 27 -20.05 6.40 -16.26
C ARG A 27 -18.77 7.21 -16.50
N VAL A 28 -18.70 8.38 -15.91
CA VAL A 28 -17.46 9.13 -15.78
C VAL A 28 -16.58 8.30 -14.85
N GLN A 29 -15.33 8.05 -15.20
CA GLN A 29 -14.36 7.45 -14.28
C GLN A 29 -14.40 8.21 -12.96
N THR A 30 -14.53 7.49 -11.87
CA THR A 30 -14.42 8.12 -10.55
C THR A 30 -12.96 8.50 -10.34
N TRP A 31 -12.71 9.58 -9.62
CA TRP A 31 -11.35 10.02 -9.33
C TRP A 31 -10.51 8.96 -8.60
N GLY A 32 -11.16 8.05 -7.88
CA GLY A 32 -10.50 6.87 -7.33
C GLY A 32 -9.87 5.96 -8.37
N ASP A 33 -10.38 5.96 -9.61
CA ASP A 33 -9.80 5.23 -10.73
C ASP A 33 -8.58 5.95 -11.36
N LEU A 34 -8.30 7.18 -10.93
CA LEU A 34 -7.20 8.03 -11.42
C LEU A 34 -6.03 8.12 -10.44
N LEU A 35 -6.24 7.68 -9.19
CA LEU A 35 -5.23 7.78 -8.15
C LEU A 35 -4.32 6.54 -8.13
N ASP A 36 -3.20 6.68 -7.45
CA ASP A 36 -2.35 5.56 -7.09
C ASP A 36 -3.19 4.51 -6.33
N PRO A 37 -3.10 3.22 -6.68
CA PRO A 37 -3.85 2.16 -6.03
C PRO A 37 -3.71 2.11 -4.51
N ASP A 38 -2.58 2.55 -3.97
CA ASP A 38 -2.30 2.52 -2.53
C ASP A 38 -2.80 3.77 -1.78
N LEU A 39 -3.30 4.77 -2.51
CA LEU A 39 -3.82 5.99 -1.89
C LEU A 39 -5.33 5.91 -1.62
N PRO A 40 -5.80 6.51 -0.50
CA PRO A 40 -7.22 6.65 -0.26
C PRO A 40 -7.85 7.52 -1.35
N GLY A 41 -8.59 6.86 -2.23
CA GLY A 41 -9.35 7.51 -3.30
C GLY A 41 -10.68 8.05 -2.82
N VAL A 42 -11.58 8.32 -3.76
CA VAL A 42 -12.97 8.68 -3.44
C VAL A 42 -13.61 7.58 -2.61
N LEU A 43 -14.27 7.99 -1.51
CA LEU A 43 -14.88 7.05 -0.57
C LEU A 43 -16.01 6.25 -1.23
N THR A 44 -16.18 5.04 -0.75
CA THR A 44 -17.28 4.15 -1.12
C THR A 44 -18.62 4.82 -0.77
N PRO A 45 -19.58 4.90 -1.71
CA PRO A 45 -20.90 5.51 -1.45
C PRO A 45 -21.64 4.83 -0.32
N LYS A 46 -22.49 5.57 0.37
CA LYS A 46 -23.33 5.05 1.46
C LYS A 46 -24.07 3.76 1.08
N GLY A 47 -23.92 2.73 1.93
CA GLY A 47 -24.57 1.43 1.77
C GLY A 47 -23.96 0.55 0.69
N SER A 48 -22.88 1.00 0.02
CA SER A 48 -22.14 0.20 -0.94
C SER A 48 -21.04 -0.58 -0.23
N PHE A 49 -20.77 -1.77 -0.75
CA PHE A 49 -19.66 -2.62 -0.31
C PHE A 49 -18.75 -2.92 -1.50
N VAL A 50 -17.46 -2.73 -1.31
CA VAL A 50 -16.43 -3.05 -2.30
C VAL A 50 -15.53 -4.14 -1.73
N LEU A 51 -15.39 -5.22 -2.48
CA LEU A 51 -14.40 -6.26 -2.21
C LEU A 51 -13.24 -6.05 -3.17
N ASP A 52 -12.04 -5.88 -2.63
CA ASP A 52 -10.84 -5.63 -3.40
C ASP A 52 -9.83 -6.75 -3.17
N THR A 53 -9.51 -7.48 -4.24
CA THR A 53 -8.48 -8.51 -4.23
C THR A 53 -7.20 -7.92 -4.79
N SER A 54 -6.10 -8.09 -4.08
CA SER A 54 -4.80 -7.57 -4.50
C SER A 54 -3.74 -8.66 -4.50
N PHE A 55 -2.81 -8.55 -5.44
CA PHE A 55 -1.57 -9.31 -5.48
C PHE A 55 -0.42 -8.32 -5.61
N SER A 56 0.62 -8.49 -4.81
CA SER A 56 1.86 -7.72 -4.97
C SER A 56 3.08 -8.63 -4.93
N TYR A 57 4.04 -8.29 -5.78
CA TYR A 57 5.38 -8.84 -5.84
C TYR A 57 6.36 -7.72 -5.49
N THR A 58 7.22 -7.92 -4.50
CA THR A 58 8.23 -6.94 -4.09
C THR A 58 9.58 -7.64 -4.08
N GLN A 59 10.56 -7.01 -4.71
CA GLN A 59 11.95 -7.42 -4.68
C GLN A 59 12.79 -6.35 -3.98
N ASN A 60 13.68 -6.80 -3.13
CA ASN A 60 14.62 -5.97 -2.43
C ASN A 60 15.96 -6.70 -2.34
N SER A 61 16.97 -6.17 -3.02
CA SER A 61 18.35 -6.62 -2.91
C SER A 61 19.12 -5.59 -2.09
N SER A 62 19.57 -5.93 -0.91
CA SER A 62 20.34 -5.03 -0.09
C SER A 62 21.39 -5.75 0.75
N ASN A 63 22.53 -5.08 0.93
CA ASN A 63 23.58 -5.45 1.87
C ASN A 63 23.20 -5.14 3.33
N SER A 64 21.96 -4.76 3.57
CA SER A 64 21.39 -4.53 4.88
C SER A 64 19.92 -4.85 4.82
N VAL A 65 19.39 -5.44 5.86
CA VAL A 65 17.96 -5.78 5.97
C VAL A 65 17.14 -4.51 5.85
N SER A 66 16.83 -4.12 4.63
CA SER A 66 15.95 -3.00 4.33
C SER A 66 14.51 -3.48 4.27
N ILE A 67 13.60 -2.65 4.70
CA ILE A 67 12.24 -3.04 4.97
C ILE A 67 11.28 -2.23 4.18
N VAL A 68 10.39 -2.92 3.56
CA VAL A 68 9.30 -2.32 2.83
C VAL A 68 7.97 -2.90 3.22
N GLY A 69 7.05 -2.00 3.37
CA GLY A 69 5.73 -2.33 3.84
C GLY A 69 5.75 -2.54 5.35
N TYR A 70 4.62 -2.55 5.94
CA TYR A 70 4.33 -2.62 7.38
C TYR A 70 5.00 -3.76 8.16
N THR A 71 6.10 -4.28 7.69
CA THR A 71 6.75 -5.42 8.29
C THR A 71 8.25 -5.25 8.33
N VAL A 72 8.76 -5.27 9.52
CA VAL A 72 10.09 -5.66 10.00
C VAL A 72 11.17 -4.60 9.93
N LEU A 73 11.69 -4.39 10.95
CA LEU A 73 12.88 -3.91 11.63
C LEU A 73 14.12 -3.67 10.75
N PRO A 74 14.31 -2.44 10.22
CA PRO A 74 15.57 -2.08 9.62
C PRO A 74 16.68 -1.80 10.63
N SER A 75 16.31 -1.53 11.86
CA SER A 75 17.25 -0.95 12.80
C SER A 75 17.67 -1.89 13.92
N LEU A 76 17.18 -3.12 13.91
CA LEU A 76 17.56 -4.10 14.90
C LEU A 76 18.16 -5.34 14.23
N ILE A 77 19.46 -5.32 14.01
CA ILE A 77 20.24 -6.52 13.74
C ILE A 77 20.71 -7.00 15.10
N VAL A 78 19.98 -7.96 15.68
CA VAL A 78 20.46 -8.70 16.83
C VAL A 78 21.24 -9.89 16.29
N GLY A 79 22.56 -9.82 16.31
CA GLY A 79 23.43 -10.91 15.86
C GLY A 79 24.71 -10.43 15.20
N LEU A 80 25.68 -11.32 15.06
CA LEU A 80 26.97 -11.06 14.42
C LEU A 80 26.74 -10.57 12.99
N ILE A 81 27.20 -9.35 12.69
CA ILE A 81 27.17 -8.81 11.33
C ILE A 81 28.17 -9.60 10.50
N ARG A 82 27.68 -10.63 9.81
CA ARG A 82 28.39 -11.17 8.64
C ARG A 82 27.98 -10.27 7.46
N ALA A 83 28.95 -9.84 6.68
CA ALA A 83 28.68 -9.17 5.42
C ALA A 83 28.00 -10.20 4.51
N SER A 84 26.68 -10.15 4.45
CA SER A 84 25.88 -11.03 3.62
C SER A 84 25.05 -10.19 2.66
N ASP A 85 25.04 -10.56 1.40
CA ASP A 85 24.12 -10.02 0.43
C ASP A 85 22.80 -10.80 0.55
N ILE A 86 21.70 -10.10 0.78
CA ILE A 86 20.38 -10.71 0.95
C ILE A 86 19.48 -10.24 -0.18
N ASP A 87 19.02 -11.18 -1.00
CA ASP A 87 17.98 -10.97 -1.99
C ASP A 87 16.64 -11.43 -1.42
N ARG A 88 15.77 -10.49 -1.11
CA ARG A 88 14.44 -10.76 -0.58
C ARG A 88 13.37 -10.62 -1.64
N THR A 89 12.56 -11.65 -1.80
CA THR A 89 11.32 -11.61 -2.56
C THR A 89 10.14 -11.77 -1.63
N THR A 90 9.16 -10.86 -1.75
CA THR A 90 7.90 -10.93 -0.99
C THR A 90 6.72 -10.95 -1.94
N LEU A 91 5.86 -11.97 -1.80
CA LEU A 91 4.57 -12.07 -2.45
C LEU A 91 3.48 -11.80 -1.41
N THR A 92 2.54 -10.92 -1.72
CA THR A 92 1.41 -10.65 -0.84
C THR A 92 0.11 -10.78 -1.60
N LEU A 93 -0.79 -11.62 -1.10
CA LEU A 93 -2.20 -11.67 -1.51
C LEU A 93 -3.01 -10.92 -0.47
N GLY A 94 -3.77 -9.92 -0.88
CA GLY A 94 -4.59 -9.11 0.01
C GLY A 94 -6.07 -9.24 -0.33
N LEU A 95 -6.90 -9.38 0.71
CA LEU A 95 -8.33 -9.25 0.61
C LEU A 95 -8.77 -8.05 1.44
N THR A 96 -9.35 -7.05 0.77
CA THR A 96 -9.78 -5.81 1.42
C THR A 96 -11.28 -5.61 1.23
N GLY A 97 -12.00 -5.45 2.34
CA GLY A 97 -13.42 -5.06 2.35
C GLY A 97 -13.55 -3.59 2.69
N ARG A 98 -14.32 -2.84 1.87
CA ARG A 98 -14.64 -1.42 2.12
C ARG A 98 -16.14 -1.24 2.18
N TYR A 99 -16.64 -0.50 3.16
CA TYR A 99 -18.05 -0.22 3.32
C TYR A 99 -18.31 1.26 3.60
N GLY A 100 -19.15 1.88 2.78
CA GLY A 100 -19.60 3.26 2.97
C GLY A 100 -20.70 3.36 4.03
N ILE A 101 -20.36 3.78 5.25
CA ILE A 101 -21.33 4.01 6.32
C ILE A 101 -22.19 5.23 5.98
N THR A 102 -21.55 6.29 5.50
CA THR A 102 -22.18 7.49 4.98
C THR A 102 -21.50 7.92 3.69
N ASN A 103 -21.99 8.94 3.00
CA ASN A 103 -21.27 9.50 1.85
C ASN A 103 -19.96 10.22 2.22
N ARG A 104 -19.61 10.26 3.51
CA ARG A 104 -18.39 10.90 4.02
C ARG A 104 -17.53 9.96 4.87
N LEU A 105 -18.09 8.83 5.28
CA LEU A 105 -17.41 7.92 6.20
C LEU A 105 -17.37 6.52 5.58
N GLU A 106 -16.18 6.01 5.39
CA GLU A 106 -15.85 4.66 4.94
C GLU A 106 -15.09 3.92 6.04
N VAL A 107 -15.42 2.65 6.21
CA VAL A 107 -14.59 1.69 6.96
C VAL A 107 -13.97 0.69 6.01
N GLU A 108 -12.77 0.29 6.34
CA GLU A 108 -11.98 -0.67 5.56
C GLU A 108 -11.37 -1.70 6.50
N ALA A 109 -11.33 -2.96 6.05
CA ALA A 109 -10.57 -4.02 6.70
C ALA A 109 -9.78 -4.79 5.65
N ARG A 110 -8.52 -5.09 5.93
CA ARG A 110 -7.59 -5.80 5.03
C ARG A 110 -7.01 -7.01 5.74
N ILE A 111 -6.99 -8.13 5.07
CA ILE A 111 -6.36 -9.38 5.51
C ILE A 111 -5.32 -9.74 4.44
N PRO A 112 -4.02 -9.61 4.74
CA PRO A 112 -2.95 -10.03 3.84
C PRO A 112 -2.53 -11.46 4.14
N TRP A 113 -2.19 -12.23 3.12
CA TRP A 113 -1.42 -13.46 3.19
C TRP A 113 -0.06 -13.21 2.54
N VAL A 114 1.01 -13.52 3.26
CA VAL A 114 2.39 -13.15 2.88
C VAL A 114 3.20 -14.42 2.68
N TYR A 115 3.93 -14.49 1.58
CA TYR A 115 4.99 -15.43 1.34
C TYR A 115 6.30 -14.67 1.13
N ARG A 116 7.33 -15.03 1.88
CA ARG A 116 8.67 -14.45 1.77
C ARG A 116 9.70 -15.50 1.48
N THR A 117 10.73 -15.12 0.73
CA THR A 117 11.93 -15.90 0.52
C THR A 117 13.14 -14.98 0.51
N ASP A 118 14.14 -15.34 1.30
CA ASP A 118 15.44 -14.68 1.34
C ASP A 118 16.49 -15.64 0.78
N SER A 119 17.26 -15.17 -0.19
CA SER A 119 18.47 -15.81 -0.67
C SER A 119 19.65 -15.08 -0.04
N ILE A 120 20.34 -15.74 0.86
CA ILE A 120 21.44 -15.18 1.66
C ILE A 120 22.74 -15.73 1.12
N PHE A 121 23.59 -14.84 0.60
CA PHE A 121 24.91 -15.17 0.12
C PHE A 121 25.94 -14.78 1.19
N GLU A 122 26.56 -15.78 1.82
CA GLU A 122 27.56 -15.59 2.87
C GLU A 122 28.96 -15.91 2.34
N ARG A 123 29.91 -15.02 2.62
CA ARG A 123 31.30 -15.24 2.37
C ARG A 123 32.05 -15.38 3.70
N GLU A 124 32.44 -16.60 4.05
CA GLU A 124 33.31 -16.82 5.20
C GLU A 124 34.76 -16.43 4.87
N ALA A 125 35.25 -15.41 5.56
CA ALA A 125 36.67 -15.04 5.57
C ALA A 125 37.37 -15.73 6.73
N SER A 126 37.38 -17.08 6.76
CA SER A 126 38.20 -17.83 7.70
C SER A 126 39.54 -18.18 7.03
N SER A 127 40.58 -18.33 7.83
CA SER A 127 41.97 -18.58 7.41
C SER A 127 42.11 -19.85 6.54
N GLY A 128 41.73 -19.76 5.30
CA GLY A 128 41.68 -20.83 4.30
C GLY A 128 41.08 -20.32 3.00
N THR A 129 40.74 -21.20 2.11
CA THR A 129 40.05 -20.87 0.86
C THR A 129 38.65 -20.32 1.20
N PRO A 130 38.25 -19.12 0.72
CA PRO A 130 36.94 -18.59 0.96
C PRO A 130 35.88 -19.58 0.45
N THR A 131 34.94 -19.96 1.31
CA THR A 131 33.83 -20.83 0.91
C THR A 131 32.59 -19.93 0.83
N ASP A 132 32.05 -19.79 -0.37
CA ASP A 132 30.79 -19.06 -0.60
C ASP A 132 29.63 -20.04 -0.32
N THR A 133 28.75 -19.67 0.58
CA THR A 133 27.55 -20.46 0.93
C THR A 133 26.29 -19.69 0.54
N LEU A 134 25.40 -20.34 -0.20
CA LEU A 134 24.06 -19.82 -0.52
C LEU A 134 23.03 -20.54 0.35
N ARG A 135 22.31 -19.78 1.17
CA ARG A 135 21.22 -20.27 2.01
C ARG A 135 19.91 -19.64 1.60
N THR A 136 18.86 -20.42 1.52
CA THR A 136 17.51 -19.92 1.24
C THR A 136 16.62 -20.18 2.44
N VAL A 137 15.93 -19.14 2.91
CA VAL A 137 14.96 -19.20 4.00
C VAL A 137 13.61 -18.72 3.49
N ASN A 138 12.54 -19.40 3.90
CA ASN A 138 11.19 -19.08 3.47
C ASN A 138 10.28 -18.86 4.69
N GLY A 139 9.20 -18.13 4.49
CA GLY A 139 8.12 -17.99 5.48
C GLY A 139 6.81 -17.70 4.79
N SER A 140 5.72 -18.28 5.27
CA SER A 140 4.40 -18.01 4.72
C SER A 140 3.32 -18.15 5.77
N ASP A 141 2.51 -17.11 5.93
CA ASP A 141 1.33 -17.08 6.80
C ASP A 141 0.47 -15.85 6.52
N ILE A 142 -0.62 -15.70 7.27
CA ILE A 142 -1.34 -14.42 7.36
C ILE A 142 -0.36 -13.35 7.88
N GLY A 143 -0.41 -12.17 7.28
CA GLY A 143 0.29 -11.00 7.79
C GLY A 143 -0.53 -10.23 8.82
N ASP A 144 -0.09 -9.02 9.13
CA ASP A 144 -0.80 -8.16 10.08
C ASP A 144 -2.11 -7.65 9.47
N ILE A 145 -3.23 -7.91 10.15
CA ILE A 145 -4.55 -7.44 9.75
C ILE A 145 -4.64 -5.94 10.01
N GLU A 146 -5.25 -5.23 9.07
CA GLU A 146 -5.41 -3.79 9.15
C GLU A 146 -6.89 -3.41 9.14
N ALA A 147 -7.22 -2.36 9.89
CA ALA A 147 -8.52 -1.70 9.85
C ALA A 147 -8.33 -0.19 9.65
N ALA A 148 -9.16 0.45 8.84
CA ALA A 148 -9.07 1.88 8.63
C ALA A 148 -10.44 2.55 8.62
N PHE A 149 -10.46 3.81 9.09
CA PHE A 149 -11.57 4.74 8.97
C PHE A 149 -11.13 5.89 8.08
N LYS A 150 -11.97 6.25 7.11
CA LYS A 150 -11.71 7.38 6.22
C LYS A 150 -12.87 8.33 6.26
N TYR A 151 -12.58 9.62 6.42
CA TYR A 151 -13.60 10.67 6.50
C TYR A 151 -13.32 11.80 5.53
N GLN A 152 -14.27 12.08 4.65
CA GLN A 152 -14.19 13.22 3.72
C GLN A 152 -14.59 14.52 4.44
N ILE A 153 -13.61 15.42 4.59
CA ILE A 153 -13.75 16.65 5.37
C ILE A 153 -14.63 17.65 4.64
N ASN A 154 -14.40 17.86 3.34
CA ASN A 154 -15.18 18.78 2.51
C ASN A 154 -15.73 18.05 1.27
N MET A 155 -16.91 18.51 0.78
CA MET A 155 -17.59 17.90 -0.38
C MET A 155 -17.94 18.90 -1.48
N LYS A 156 -17.86 20.20 -1.20
CA LYS A 156 -18.41 21.23 -2.09
C LYS A 156 -17.42 21.75 -3.10
N GLU A 157 -16.19 21.96 -2.69
CA GLU A 157 -15.15 22.61 -3.49
C GLU A 157 -13.83 21.87 -3.40
N ALA A 158 -13.12 21.80 -4.52
CA ALA A 158 -11.75 21.30 -4.56
C ALA A 158 -10.76 22.33 -3.95
N PRO A 159 -9.65 21.90 -3.37
CA PRO A 159 -9.25 20.51 -3.21
C PRO A 159 -10.10 19.74 -2.18
N TYR A 160 -10.33 18.45 -2.45
CA TYR A 160 -11.02 17.57 -1.51
C TYR A 160 -10.03 17.01 -0.50
N TRP A 161 -10.43 17.02 0.77
CA TRP A 161 -9.61 16.54 1.86
C TRP A 161 -10.24 15.30 2.50
N ILE A 162 -9.42 14.26 2.68
CA ILE A 162 -9.82 13.01 3.32
C ILE A 162 -8.87 12.76 4.47
N GLY A 163 -9.40 12.76 5.70
CA GLY A 163 -8.70 12.27 6.87
C GLY A 163 -8.81 10.74 6.95
N SER A 164 -7.75 10.06 7.34
CA SER A 164 -7.74 8.62 7.57
C SER A 164 -7.11 8.29 8.91
N LEU A 165 -7.57 7.20 9.52
CA LEU A 165 -6.97 6.60 10.69
C LEU A 165 -6.92 5.10 10.45
N ARG A 166 -5.69 4.55 10.35
CA ARG A 166 -5.45 3.13 10.15
C ARG A 166 -4.88 2.53 11.42
N PHE A 167 -5.29 1.34 11.73
CA PHE A 167 -4.77 0.49 12.78
C PHE A 167 -4.24 -0.80 12.17
N LYS A 168 -3.05 -1.23 12.56
CA LYS A 168 -2.42 -2.49 12.19
C LYS A 168 -2.26 -3.36 13.43
N SER A 169 -2.68 -4.61 13.34
CA SER A 169 -2.55 -5.61 14.40
C SER A 169 -1.18 -6.31 14.35
N THR A 170 -0.99 -7.28 15.24
CA THR A 170 0.16 -8.19 15.32
C THR A 170 -0.25 -9.63 15.00
N THR A 171 -1.16 -9.82 14.04
CA THR A 171 -1.67 -11.17 13.71
C THR A 171 -0.71 -12.01 12.86
N GLY A 172 0.23 -11.39 12.18
CA GLY A 172 1.29 -12.08 11.47
C GLY A 172 2.33 -12.66 12.42
N LYS A 173 3.13 -13.63 11.94
CA LYS A 173 4.25 -14.16 12.71
C LYS A 173 5.25 -13.06 13.01
N SER A 174 5.51 -12.82 14.29
CA SER A 174 6.48 -11.85 14.76
C SER A 174 7.91 -12.31 14.43
N PRO A 175 8.85 -11.40 14.14
CA PRO A 175 10.28 -11.72 14.05
C PRO A 175 10.88 -12.34 15.32
N TYR A 176 10.22 -12.16 16.46
CA TYR A 176 10.66 -12.69 17.76
C TYR A 176 10.04 -14.05 18.10
N ASP A 177 9.04 -14.50 17.33
CA ASP A 177 8.32 -15.75 17.54
C ASP A 177 8.71 -16.83 16.51
N VAL A 178 9.52 -16.48 15.51
CA VAL A 178 9.98 -17.43 14.49
C VAL A 178 11.22 -18.20 14.98
N PRO A 179 11.38 -19.49 14.61
CA PRO A 179 12.52 -20.27 15.03
C PRO A 179 13.83 -19.72 14.44
N VAL A 180 14.87 -19.75 15.26
CA VAL A 180 16.25 -19.41 14.89
C VAL A 180 17.17 -20.61 15.17
N ASN A 181 18.24 -20.72 14.40
CA ASN A 181 19.27 -21.75 14.62
C ASN A 181 20.27 -21.33 15.72
N ASP A 182 21.23 -22.19 16.04
CA ASP A 182 22.29 -21.94 17.04
C ASP A 182 23.16 -20.72 16.71
N LEU A 183 23.14 -20.22 15.48
CA LEU A 183 23.86 -19.02 15.02
C LEU A 183 22.98 -17.77 15.05
N ASN A 184 21.76 -17.88 15.59
CA ASN A 184 20.74 -16.83 15.63
C ASN A 184 20.25 -16.39 14.24
N ASP A 185 20.34 -17.25 13.23
CA ASP A 185 19.78 -17.01 11.91
C ASP A 185 18.37 -17.59 11.84
N PHE A 186 17.47 -16.88 11.15
CA PHE A 186 16.11 -17.34 10.94
C PHE A 186 16.05 -18.68 10.21
N GLU A 187 15.31 -19.63 10.74
CA GLU A 187 14.93 -20.87 10.05
C GLU A 187 13.61 -20.68 9.26
N GLU A 188 12.77 -19.75 9.70
CA GLU A 188 11.54 -19.33 9.02
C GLU A 188 11.45 -17.79 9.00
N LEU A 189 10.99 -17.19 7.88
CA LEU A 189 10.85 -15.76 7.81
C LEU A 189 9.53 -15.27 8.43
N PRO A 190 9.56 -14.16 9.17
CA PRO A 190 8.36 -13.58 9.76
C PRO A 190 7.42 -13.02 8.70
N THR A 191 6.11 -13.08 8.94
CA THR A 191 5.07 -12.54 8.06
C THR A 191 4.41 -11.27 8.61
N GLY A 192 4.58 -11.00 9.91
CA GLY A 192 4.14 -9.81 10.62
C GLY A 192 5.30 -8.93 11.08
N SER A 193 4.97 -7.78 11.66
CA SER A 193 5.94 -6.87 12.24
C SER A 193 6.24 -7.17 13.72
N GLY A 194 5.33 -7.87 14.39
CA GLY A 194 5.36 -8.06 15.84
C GLY A 194 4.89 -6.86 16.64
N PHE A 195 4.62 -5.71 16.01
CA PHE A 195 4.22 -4.48 16.71
C PHE A 195 2.93 -3.90 16.14
N PRO A 196 1.96 -3.53 17.01
CA PRO A 196 0.78 -2.82 16.55
C PRO A 196 1.14 -1.39 16.20
N SER A 197 0.41 -0.80 15.24
CA SER A 197 0.63 0.61 14.88
C SER A 197 -0.66 1.34 14.60
N ILE A 198 -0.61 2.67 14.75
CA ILE A 198 -1.69 3.59 14.45
C ILE A 198 -1.15 4.61 13.42
N GLU A 199 -1.89 4.80 12.33
CA GLU A 199 -1.50 5.71 11.26
C GLU A 199 -2.60 6.73 10.97
N PRO A 200 -2.56 7.94 11.56
CA PRO A 200 -3.29 9.08 11.06
C PRO A 200 -2.72 9.55 9.71
N GLY A 201 -3.61 9.93 8.81
CA GLY A 201 -3.24 10.41 7.48
C GLY A 201 -4.18 11.50 6.98
N LEU A 202 -3.69 12.31 6.06
CA LEU A 202 -4.44 13.36 5.37
C LEU A 202 -4.14 13.30 3.88
N THR A 203 -5.18 13.13 3.07
CA THR A 203 -5.09 13.09 1.62
C THR A 203 -5.77 14.31 1.02
N MET A 204 -5.10 14.98 0.10
CA MET A 204 -5.63 16.04 -0.75
C MET A 204 -5.85 15.50 -2.15
N ILE A 205 -7.01 15.82 -2.75
CA ILE A 205 -7.35 15.48 -4.13
C ILE A 205 -7.81 16.74 -4.84
N MET A 206 -7.14 17.12 -5.90
CA MET A 206 -7.41 18.30 -6.70
C MET A 206 -7.64 17.91 -8.16
N PRO A 207 -8.89 17.83 -8.62
CA PRO A 207 -9.20 17.60 -10.02
C PRO A 207 -8.87 18.83 -10.85
N ILE A 208 -8.14 18.58 -11.95
CA ILE A 208 -7.78 19.57 -12.97
C ILE A 208 -7.97 18.87 -14.31
N ASP A 209 -9.14 19.03 -14.93
CA ASP A 209 -9.47 18.36 -16.20
C ASP A 209 -8.37 18.55 -17.27
N PRO A 210 -7.80 17.48 -17.87
CA PRO A 210 -8.15 16.04 -17.74
C PRO A 210 -7.35 15.27 -16.68
N ALA A 211 -6.70 15.93 -15.74
CA ALA A 211 -5.83 15.35 -14.73
C ALA A 211 -6.43 15.46 -13.32
N VAL A 212 -5.91 14.67 -12.41
CA VAL A 212 -6.15 14.79 -10.97
C VAL A 212 -4.81 14.83 -10.28
N ILE A 213 -4.55 15.88 -9.51
CA ILE A 213 -3.38 15.96 -8.62
C ILE A 213 -3.80 15.42 -7.25
N TYR A 214 -2.91 14.67 -6.62
CA TYR A 214 -3.11 14.19 -5.26
C TYR A 214 -1.83 14.36 -4.43
N ALA A 215 -2.02 14.50 -3.13
CA ALA A 215 -0.95 14.45 -2.15
C ALA A 215 -1.46 13.77 -0.87
N ASN A 216 -0.61 13.02 -0.22
CA ASN A 216 -0.89 12.35 1.05
C ASN A 216 0.25 12.62 2.03
N LEU A 217 -0.11 12.85 3.29
CA LEU A 217 0.79 12.92 4.42
C LEU A 217 0.27 11.98 5.49
N SER A 218 1.12 11.09 6.02
CA SER A 218 0.76 10.22 7.12
C SER A 218 1.91 10.06 8.11
N TYR A 219 1.55 9.66 9.32
CA TYR A 219 2.48 9.36 10.40
C TYR A 219 2.13 8.00 10.99
N ILE A 220 3.06 7.05 10.98
CA ILE A 220 2.89 5.73 11.56
C ILE A 220 3.53 5.77 12.94
N TRP A 221 2.69 5.67 13.95
CA TRP A 221 3.13 5.50 15.33
C TRP A 221 3.16 4.01 15.66
N ASN A 222 4.36 3.47 15.82
CA ASN A 222 4.56 2.10 16.25
C ASN A 222 4.44 2.04 17.78
N ILE A 223 3.58 1.16 18.28
CA ILE A 223 3.39 0.98 19.72
C ILE A 223 4.49 0.01 20.18
N LYS A 224 5.31 0.46 21.12
CA LYS A 224 6.36 -0.36 21.73
C LYS A 224 5.79 -1.58 22.44
N ASP A 225 6.54 -2.67 22.45
CA ASP A 225 6.17 -3.90 23.12
C ASP A 225 7.38 -4.55 23.75
N ASP A 226 7.12 -5.40 24.75
CA ASP A 226 8.13 -6.18 25.44
C ASP A 226 8.29 -7.51 24.69
N VAL A 227 9.50 -7.81 24.24
CA VAL A 227 9.81 -9.02 23.47
C VAL A 227 10.94 -9.78 24.16
N GLU A 228 10.92 -11.09 24.05
CA GLU A 228 12.02 -11.93 24.46
C GLU A 228 13.04 -11.98 23.33
N VAL A 229 14.22 -11.39 23.54
CA VAL A 229 15.32 -11.41 22.58
C VAL A 229 16.35 -12.43 23.08
N ASP A 230 16.63 -13.44 22.26
CA ASP A 230 17.73 -14.38 22.53
C ASP A 230 19.05 -13.69 22.18
N VAL A 231 19.77 -13.26 23.19
CA VAL A 231 21.11 -12.66 23.03
C VAL A 231 22.14 -13.75 23.34
N THR A 232 22.18 -14.82 22.54
CA THR A 232 23.23 -15.82 22.64
C THR A 232 24.52 -15.33 22.00
N SER A 233 25.21 -14.43 22.68
CA SER A 233 26.63 -14.24 22.52
C SER A 233 27.32 -14.61 23.83
N GLY A 234 27.44 -15.93 24.07
CA GLY A 234 28.14 -16.53 25.21
C GLY A 234 27.38 -16.39 26.54
N ASP A 235 26.86 -17.48 27.08
CA ASP A 235 26.38 -17.72 28.46
C ASP A 235 25.39 -16.68 29.04
N GLN A 236 24.63 -15.93 28.24
CA GLN A 236 23.61 -15.00 28.76
C GLN A 236 22.20 -15.48 28.44
N GLU A 237 21.42 -15.61 29.52
CA GLU A 237 19.98 -15.90 29.53
C GLU A 237 19.18 -14.90 28.68
N PHE A 238 18.07 -15.37 28.11
CA PHE A 238 17.02 -14.55 27.51
C PHE A 238 16.73 -13.34 28.36
N GLN A 239 16.86 -12.16 27.84
CA GLN A 239 16.43 -10.93 28.49
C GLN A 239 15.21 -10.38 27.74
N ALA A 240 14.12 -10.22 28.47
CA ALA A 240 13.00 -9.44 27.98
C ALA A 240 13.46 -7.99 27.81
N SER A 241 13.30 -7.46 26.61
CA SER A 241 13.64 -6.06 26.28
C SER A 241 12.45 -5.33 25.70
N THR A 242 12.25 -4.09 26.14
CA THR A 242 11.23 -3.21 25.53
C THR A 242 11.76 -2.65 24.24
N ILE A 243 11.15 -3.03 23.11
CA ILE A 243 11.48 -2.51 21.78
C ILE A 243 10.49 -1.43 21.37
N ASP A 244 11.03 -0.29 20.96
CA ASP A 244 10.33 0.84 20.38
C ASP A 244 10.81 0.99 18.94
N LEU A 245 9.97 0.53 17.97
CA LEU A 245 10.26 0.70 16.57
C LEU A 245 10.22 2.17 16.21
N GLY A 246 11.15 2.62 15.39
CA GLY A 246 11.13 3.97 14.89
C GLY A 246 9.80 4.29 14.18
N ASP A 247 9.18 5.40 14.56
CA ASP A 247 7.99 5.90 13.88
C ASP A 247 8.31 6.28 12.44
N THR A 248 7.28 6.29 11.57
CA THR A 248 7.47 6.60 10.15
C THR A 248 6.68 7.83 9.75
N ILE A 249 7.34 8.77 9.10
CA ILE A 249 6.72 9.90 8.43
C ILE A 249 6.67 9.58 6.94
N SER A 250 5.48 9.66 6.35
CA SER A 250 5.29 9.38 4.92
C SER A 250 4.66 10.57 4.21
N PHE A 251 5.23 10.91 3.07
CA PHE A 251 4.67 11.89 2.14
C PHE A 251 4.63 11.28 0.75
N SER A 252 3.52 11.46 0.04
CA SER A 252 3.44 11.11 -1.38
C SER A 252 2.67 12.16 -2.16
N ALA A 253 3.04 12.35 -3.41
CA ALA A 253 2.34 13.23 -4.33
C ALA A 253 2.42 12.69 -5.75
N GLY A 254 1.41 13.00 -6.55
CA GLY A 254 1.38 12.53 -7.93
C GLY A 254 0.21 13.11 -8.70
N MET A 255 0.06 12.58 -9.92
CA MET A 255 -1.03 12.95 -10.80
C MET A 255 -1.54 11.75 -11.59
N GLY A 256 -2.84 11.75 -11.83
CA GLY A 256 -3.51 10.79 -12.69
C GLY A 256 -4.10 11.48 -13.90
N PHE A 257 -4.10 10.78 -15.05
CA PHE A 257 -4.62 11.27 -16.31
C PHE A 257 -5.67 10.30 -16.86
N SER A 258 -6.83 10.85 -17.21
CA SER A 258 -7.86 10.10 -17.95
C SER A 258 -7.58 10.17 -19.43
N VAL A 259 -7.28 9.03 -20.06
CA VAL A 259 -7.12 8.92 -21.52
C VAL A 259 -8.46 8.77 -22.20
N ASN A 260 -9.35 7.98 -21.62
CA ASN A 260 -10.71 7.76 -22.07
C ASN A 260 -11.56 7.24 -20.90
N PRO A 261 -12.90 7.09 -21.06
CA PRO A 261 -13.78 6.66 -19.96
C PRO A 261 -13.47 5.28 -19.34
N LYS A 262 -12.58 4.51 -19.91
CA LYS A 262 -12.19 3.18 -19.41
C LYS A 262 -10.75 3.07 -18.96
N PHE A 263 -9.88 3.98 -19.42
CA PHE A 263 -8.45 3.86 -19.19
C PHE A 263 -7.86 5.15 -18.63
N SER A 264 -7.12 5.03 -17.57
CA SER A 264 -6.31 6.09 -16.97
C SER A 264 -4.93 5.56 -16.58
N PHE A 265 -4.00 6.47 -16.41
CA PHE A 265 -2.68 6.19 -15.85
C PHE A 265 -2.32 7.22 -14.80
N SER A 266 -1.42 6.87 -13.92
CA SER A 266 -0.91 7.76 -12.87
C SER A 266 0.60 7.67 -12.76
N ILE A 267 1.19 8.74 -12.26
CA ILE A 267 2.60 8.81 -11.86
C ILE A 267 2.67 9.49 -10.50
N GLY A 268 3.50 8.98 -9.61
CA GLY A 268 3.65 9.51 -8.27
C GLY A 268 5.05 9.34 -7.72
N LEU A 269 5.37 10.16 -6.73
CA LEU A 269 6.58 10.07 -5.92
C LEU A 269 6.15 9.86 -4.48
N SER A 270 6.86 9.01 -3.75
CA SER A 270 6.70 8.85 -2.32
C SER A 270 8.04 8.94 -1.61
N HIS A 271 8.00 9.54 -0.43
CA HIS A 271 9.10 9.66 0.50
C HIS A 271 8.66 9.15 1.86
N LYS A 272 9.45 8.24 2.46
CA LYS A 272 9.22 7.76 3.82
C LYS A 272 10.52 7.92 4.62
N THR A 273 10.40 8.51 5.80
CA THR A 273 11.47 8.57 6.78
C THR A 273 11.11 7.68 7.95
N ILE A 274 11.89 6.64 8.20
CA ILE A 274 11.75 5.77 9.37
C ILE A 274 12.76 6.23 10.40
N LEU A 275 12.27 6.62 11.56
CA LEU A 275 13.09 7.09 12.67
C LEU A 275 13.86 5.93 13.32
N LYS A 276 14.87 6.26 14.10
CA LYS A 276 15.70 5.27 14.78
C LYS A 276 14.89 4.53 15.84
N SER A 277 15.04 3.20 15.87
CA SER A 277 14.45 2.36 16.93
C SER A 277 15.22 2.50 18.23
N LYS A 278 14.56 2.14 19.34
CA LYS A 278 15.14 2.14 20.69
C LYS A 278 14.94 0.78 21.34
N ILE A 279 15.90 0.40 22.17
CA ILE A 279 15.87 -0.79 23.01
C ILE A 279 15.99 -0.29 24.45
N ASP A 280 15.04 -0.65 25.32
CA ASP A 280 14.97 -0.20 26.73
C ASP A 280 15.12 1.33 26.88
N GLY A 281 14.51 2.07 25.95
CA GLY A 281 14.55 3.52 25.89
C GLY A 281 15.84 4.13 25.37
N SER A 282 16.86 3.33 25.07
CA SER A 282 18.16 3.78 24.54
C SER A 282 18.25 3.53 23.03
N THR A 283 18.80 4.48 22.29
CA THR A 283 19.05 4.31 20.85
C THR A 283 20.38 3.57 20.66
N PRO A 284 20.38 2.35 20.06
CA PRO A 284 21.62 1.65 19.74
C PRO A 284 22.55 2.49 18.85
N SER A 285 23.86 2.31 18.99
CA SER A 285 24.87 3.07 18.24
C SER A 285 24.81 2.82 16.73
N ASP A 286 24.33 1.66 16.32
CA ASP A 286 24.17 1.20 14.95
C ASP A 286 22.78 1.50 14.37
N ALA A 287 21.82 1.98 15.20
CA ALA A 287 20.50 2.36 14.74
C ALA A 287 20.58 3.48 13.70
N LYS A 288 19.98 3.21 12.53
CA LYS A 288 19.98 4.11 11.38
C LYS A 288 18.62 4.77 11.20
N LEU A 289 18.64 6.00 10.68
CA LEU A 289 17.49 6.64 10.09
C LEU A 289 17.42 6.16 8.64
N LEU A 290 16.27 5.67 8.19
CA LEU A 290 16.11 5.22 6.82
C LEU A 290 15.28 6.20 6.02
N GLN A 291 15.65 6.36 4.75
CA GLN A 291 14.95 7.19 3.80
C GLN A 291 14.59 6.36 2.56
N LEU A 292 13.30 6.16 2.35
CA LEU A 292 12.78 5.38 1.26
C LEU A 292 12.06 6.31 0.27
N ASP A 293 12.75 6.61 -0.82
CA ASP A 293 12.16 7.33 -1.95
C ASP A 293 11.77 6.35 -3.04
N SER A 294 10.61 6.55 -3.65
CA SER A 294 10.18 5.72 -4.75
C SER A 294 9.35 6.47 -5.78
N LEU A 295 9.43 5.99 -7.02
CA LEU A 295 8.65 6.46 -8.17
C LEU A 295 7.63 5.39 -8.51
N SER A 296 6.35 5.77 -8.58
CA SER A 296 5.24 4.88 -8.91
C SER A 296 4.61 5.22 -10.26
N PHE A 297 4.20 4.19 -10.98
CA PHE A 297 3.39 4.25 -12.20
C PHE A 297 2.17 3.38 -12.02
N GLY A 298 0.99 3.91 -12.34
CA GLY A 298 -0.26 3.20 -12.27
C GLY A 298 -0.98 3.19 -13.62
N ALA A 299 -1.69 2.11 -13.90
CA ALA A 299 -2.62 1.99 -15.02
C ALA A 299 -3.92 1.37 -14.52
N ASN A 300 -5.05 2.01 -14.85
CA ASN A 300 -6.36 1.57 -14.41
C ASN A 300 -7.26 1.34 -15.62
N TYR A 301 -7.91 0.19 -15.67
CA TYR A 301 -8.80 -0.19 -16.75
C TYR A 301 -10.17 -0.64 -16.21
N ALA A 302 -11.22 0.10 -16.54
CA ALA A 302 -12.60 -0.25 -16.17
C ALA A 302 -13.09 -1.42 -17.04
N ILE A 303 -13.05 -2.63 -16.49
CA ILE A 303 -13.54 -3.86 -17.16
C ILE A 303 -15.06 -3.80 -17.28
N SER A 304 -15.74 -3.40 -16.21
CA SER A 304 -17.20 -3.26 -16.13
C SER A 304 -17.58 -2.08 -15.25
N PRO A 305 -18.88 -1.70 -15.20
CA PRO A 305 -19.32 -0.67 -14.26
C PRO A 305 -19.06 -0.96 -12.77
N LYS A 306 -18.73 -2.19 -12.43
CA LYS A 306 -18.51 -2.66 -11.05
C LYS A 306 -17.09 -3.16 -10.79
N THR A 307 -16.26 -3.27 -11.84
CA THR A 307 -14.95 -3.91 -11.75
C THR A 307 -13.91 -3.08 -12.48
N THR A 308 -12.84 -2.75 -11.81
CA THR A 308 -11.67 -2.09 -12.39
C THR A 308 -10.45 -3.01 -12.22
N LEU A 309 -9.57 -3.04 -13.19
CA LEU A 309 -8.25 -3.64 -13.07
C LEU A 309 -7.24 -2.51 -12.85
N ASN A 310 -6.52 -2.57 -11.74
CA ASN A 310 -5.49 -1.61 -11.40
C ASN A 310 -4.14 -2.34 -11.42
N ILE A 311 -3.19 -1.82 -12.16
CA ILE A 311 -1.81 -2.33 -12.23
C ILE A 311 -0.89 -1.20 -11.80
N GLY A 312 -0.03 -1.47 -10.81
CA GLY A 312 0.96 -0.53 -10.32
C GLY A 312 2.37 -1.11 -10.43
N ALA A 313 3.33 -0.26 -10.76
CA ALA A 313 4.75 -0.57 -10.73
C ALA A 313 5.46 0.54 -9.96
N THR A 314 6.29 0.17 -9.00
CA THR A 314 7.04 1.12 -8.16
C THR A 314 8.52 0.75 -8.21
N ALA A 315 9.37 1.75 -8.40
CA ALA A 315 10.83 1.61 -8.39
C ALA A 315 11.42 2.43 -7.24
N GLY A 316 12.32 1.83 -6.48
CA GLY A 316 13.09 2.53 -5.44
C GLY A 316 14.09 3.50 -6.04
N LEU A 317 14.28 4.62 -5.39
CA LEU A 317 15.23 5.67 -5.78
C LEU A 317 16.38 5.81 -4.78
N THR A 318 16.22 5.23 -3.59
CA THR A 318 17.24 5.22 -2.52
C THR A 318 17.63 3.79 -2.18
N ALA A 319 18.79 3.61 -1.60
CA ALA A 319 19.30 2.28 -1.21
C ALA A 319 18.45 1.60 -0.12
N ASP A 320 17.69 2.37 0.66
CA ASP A 320 16.81 1.83 1.69
C ASP A 320 15.44 1.42 1.14
N ALA A 321 15.07 1.90 -0.07
CA ALA A 321 13.81 1.56 -0.71
C ALA A 321 13.91 0.21 -1.43
N PRO A 322 12.78 -0.53 -1.61
CA PRO A 322 12.77 -1.72 -2.45
C PRO A 322 13.18 -1.38 -3.87
N ASP A 323 13.90 -2.28 -4.51
CA ASP A 323 14.30 -2.10 -5.91
C ASP A 323 13.09 -1.98 -6.81
N PHE A 324 12.12 -2.89 -6.63
CA PHE A 324 10.95 -2.97 -7.48
C PHE A 324 9.74 -3.59 -6.76
N GLN A 325 8.56 -3.03 -7.05
CA GLN A 325 7.29 -3.60 -6.64
C GLN A 325 6.31 -3.59 -7.82
N LEU A 326 5.65 -4.71 -8.05
CA LEU A 326 4.54 -4.83 -8.98
C LEU A 326 3.27 -5.14 -8.18
N SER A 327 2.18 -4.45 -8.47
CA SER A 327 0.88 -4.68 -7.84
C SER A 327 -0.23 -4.83 -8.87
N VAL A 328 -1.17 -5.73 -8.59
CA VAL A 328 -2.40 -5.90 -9.36
C VAL A 328 -3.56 -5.93 -8.39
N ARG A 329 -4.59 -5.11 -8.64
CA ARG A 329 -5.79 -5.02 -7.80
C ARG A 329 -7.04 -5.09 -8.65
N ILE A 330 -8.05 -5.78 -8.13
CA ILE A 330 -9.34 -5.97 -8.81
C ILE A 330 -10.46 -5.64 -7.81
N PRO A 331 -10.78 -4.35 -7.62
CA PRO A 331 -11.93 -3.94 -6.82
C PRO A 331 -13.22 -4.31 -7.52
N TYR A 332 -14.14 -4.92 -6.78
CA TYR A 332 -15.48 -5.30 -7.22
C TYR A 332 -16.54 -4.68 -6.31
N THR A 333 -17.40 -3.86 -6.89
CA THR A 333 -18.53 -3.24 -6.16
C THR A 333 -19.72 -4.19 -6.14
N LEU A 334 -20.10 -4.67 -4.94
CA LEU A 334 -21.21 -5.61 -4.76
C LEU A 334 -22.56 -4.93 -4.85
N LYS A 335 -22.69 -3.68 -4.34
CA LYS A 335 -23.96 -2.94 -4.33
C LYS A 335 -23.73 -1.44 -4.41
#